data_e5c0ffc459358b7b03a2aa859a97ca8e
#
_entry.id   e5c0ffc459358b7b03a2aa859a97ca8e
#
_cell.length_a   1.000
_cell.length_b   1.000
_cell.length_c   1.000
_cell.angle_alpha   90.00
_cell.angle_beta   90.00
_cell.angle_gamma   90.00
#
_symmetry.space_group_name_H-M   'P 1'
#
loop_
_entity.id
_entity.type
_entity.pdbx_description
1 polymer ?
#
loop_
_entity_poly.entity_id
_entity_poly.type
_entity_poly.pdbx_seq_one_letter_code
_entity_poly.pdbx_strand_id
1 'polypeptide(L)'
;FGNLTVFENVLIAKHMHAKGGFLAATFHLNGKEETRMRREAMELLEIVGLAELKDETASNLPYGQQRRLEIARALATDPRLLILDEPAAGMNPQETVELTEFIREIREQFDLSILLIEHHMNLVMGISDRIYVLEFGKLIAEGIPEAVQMDQRVIDAYLGVDLDA
;
A
#
# COMPACT_ATOMS: atom_id res chain seq x y z
N PHE A 1 -4.85 13.64 0.59
CA PHE A 1 -5.77 14.80 0.53
C PHE A 1 -6.85 14.68 1.61
N GLY A 2 -6.50 15.04 2.87
CA GLY A 2 -7.36 14.83 4.05
C GLY A 2 -8.73 15.51 4.00
N ASN A 3 -8.87 16.62 3.28
CA ASN A 3 -10.12 17.38 3.17
C ASN A 3 -11.08 16.88 2.08
N LEU A 4 -10.65 15.90 1.28
CA LEU A 4 -11.46 15.28 0.25
C LEU A 4 -12.13 14.01 0.78
N THR A 5 -13.22 13.61 0.14
CA THR A 5 -13.84 12.33 0.45
C THR A 5 -12.94 11.15 0.05
N VAL A 6 -13.23 9.98 0.60
CA VAL A 6 -12.56 8.72 0.24
C VAL A 6 -12.64 8.48 -1.27
N PHE A 7 -13.83 8.67 -1.86
CA PHE A 7 -14.04 8.51 -3.30
C PHE A 7 -13.23 9.51 -4.13
N GLU A 8 -13.26 10.79 -3.77
CA GLU A 8 -12.52 11.84 -4.49
C GLU A 8 -11.01 11.58 -4.47
N ASN A 9 -10.48 11.05 -3.36
CA ASN A 9 -9.07 10.68 -3.25
C ASN A 9 -8.63 9.66 -4.30
N VAL A 10 -9.46 8.62 -4.54
CA VAL A 10 -9.17 7.58 -5.53
C VAL A 10 -9.41 8.10 -6.95
N LEU A 11 -10.50 8.85 -7.15
CA LEU A 11 -10.87 9.40 -8.45
C LEU A 11 -9.79 10.36 -8.99
N ILE A 12 -9.21 11.22 -8.15
CA ILE A 12 -8.12 12.12 -8.54
C ILE A 12 -6.91 11.33 -9.03
N ALA A 13 -6.56 10.22 -8.36
CA ALA A 13 -5.46 9.38 -8.79
C ALA A 13 -5.71 8.73 -10.17
N LYS A 14 -6.95 8.31 -10.45
CA LYS A 14 -7.34 7.82 -11.80
C LYS A 14 -7.16 8.88 -12.89
N HIS A 15 -7.39 10.15 -12.59
CA HIS A 15 -7.23 11.23 -13.58
C HIS A 15 -5.78 11.41 -14.06
N MET A 16 -4.76 10.93 -13.33
CA MET A 16 -3.37 10.98 -13.77
C MET A 16 -3.13 10.17 -15.06
N HIS A 17 -3.98 9.19 -15.36
CA HIS A 17 -3.94 8.37 -16.57
C HIS A 17 -4.96 8.75 -17.62
N ALA A 18 -5.75 9.82 -17.40
CA ALA A 18 -6.71 10.30 -18.39
C ALA A 18 -5.98 10.76 -19.66
N LYS A 19 -6.28 10.12 -20.77
CA LYS A 19 -5.67 10.41 -22.08
C LYS A 19 -6.24 11.70 -22.73
N GLY A 20 -7.14 12.39 -22.08
CA GLY A 20 -7.76 13.62 -22.55
C GLY A 20 -6.79 14.78 -22.52
N GLY A 21 -6.33 15.23 -23.70
CA GLY A 21 -5.56 16.48 -23.81
C GLY A 21 -6.40 17.68 -23.35
N PHE A 22 -5.74 18.81 -23.05
CA PHE A 22 -6.36 20.07 -22.61
C PHE A 22 -7.61 20.49 -23.41
N LEU A 23 -7.64 20.22 -24.71
CA LEU A 23 -8.77 20.50 -25.58
C LEU A 23 -9.98 19.61 -25.30
N ALA A 24 -9.79 18.31 -24.97
CA ALA A 24 -10.89 17.38 -24.65
C ALA A 24 -11.53 17.73 -23.29
N ALA A 25 -10.73 18.16 -22.31
CA ALA A 25 -11.22 18.67 -21.05
C ALA A 25 -12.05 19.94 -21.19
N THR A 26 -11.64 20.86 -22.09
CA THR A 26 -12.30 22.14 -22.33
C THR A 26 -13.67 21.96 -23.00
N PHE A 27 -13.86 20.93 -23.83
CA PHE A 27 -15.10 20.70 -24.58
C PHE A 27 -16.05 19.66 -23.96
N HIS A 28 -15.86 19.23 -22.72
CA HIS A 28 -16.69 18.21 -22.04
C HIS A 28 -16.91 16.92 -22.87
N LEU A 29 -15.97 16.55 -23.74
CA LEU A 29 -16.08 15.39 -24.63
C LEU A 29 -15.82 14.04 -23.91
N ASN A 30 -15.47 14.07 -22.61
CA ASN A 30 -15.00 12.91 -21.85
C ASN A 30 -16.06 12.25 -20.95
N GLY A 31 -17.37 12.45 -21.18
CA GLY A 31 -18.41 11.88 -20.32
C GLY A 31 -18.35 10.36 -20.17
N LYS A 32 -17.95 9.64 -21.22
CA LYS A 32 -17.77 8.17 -21.16
C LYS A 32 -16.50 7.78 -20.34
N GLU A 33 -15.43 8.54 -20.49
CA GLU A 33 -14.17 8.31 -19.76
C GLU A 33 -14.34 8.64 -18.27
N GLU A 34 -15.00 9.73 -17.95
CA GLU A 34 -15.36 10.10 -16.58
C GLU A 34 -16.23 9.01 -15.91
N THR A 35 -17.26 8.52 -16.61
CA THR A 35 -18.12 7.44 -16.10
C THR A 35 -17.31 6.16 -15.85
N ARG A 36 -16.38 5.84 -16.75
CA ARG A 36 -15.47 4.70 -16.56
C ARG A 36 -14.58 4.86 -15.33
N MET A 37 -13.91 6.00 -15.20
CA MET A 37 -13.03 6.29 -14.06
C MET A 37 -13.78 6.23 -12.73
N ARG A 38 -15.01 6.76 -12.67
CA ARG A 38 -15.86 6.67 -11.47
C ARG A 38 -16.22 5.25 -11.11
N ARG A 39 -16.54 4.41 -12.10
CA ARG A 39 -16.79 2.98 -11.85
C ARG A 39 -15.53 2.28 -11.35
N GLU A 40 -14.40 2.45 -12.02
CA GLU A 40 -13.12 1.85 -11.61
C GLU A 40 -12.68 2.33 -10.22
N ALA A 41 -12.94 3.59 -9.87
CA ALA A 41 -12.67 4.09 -8.52
C ALA A 41 -13.54 3.40 -7.46
N MET A 42 -14.82 3.14 -7.76
CA MET A 42 -15.71 2.38 -6.87
C MET A 42 -15.27 0.92 -6.72
N GLU A 43 -14.92 0.25 -7.82
CA GLU A 43 -14.39 -1.11 -7.82
C GLU A 43 -13.14 -1.22 -6.94
N LEU A 44 -12.22 -0.23 -7.02
CA LEU A 44 -11.06 -0.18 -6.14
C LEU A 44 -11.45 -0.01 -4.67
N LEU A 45 -12.43 0.86 -4.37
CA LEU A 45 -12.91 1.03 -3.00
C LEU A 45 -13.56 -0.23 -2.44
N GLU A 46 -14.26 -1.00 -3.27
CA GLU A 46 -14.81 -2.32 -2.89
C GLU A 46 -13.67 -3.29 -2.53
N ILE A 47 -12.64 -3.38 -3.38
CA ILE A 47 -11.47 -4.25 -3.18
C ILE A 47 -10.74 -3.92 -1.86
N VAL A 48 -10.55 -2.63 -1.57
CA VAL A 48 -9.83 -2.22 -0.34
C VAL A 48 -10.75 -2.14 0.89
N GLY A 49 -12.05 -2.47 0.75
CA GLY A 49 -13.01 -2.49 1.85
C GLY A 49 -13.43 -1.11 2.35
N LEU A 50 -13.42 -0.08 1.48
CA LEU A 50 -13.78 1.30 1.83
C LEU A 50 -15.02 1.82 1.10
N ALA A 51 -15.75 0.98 0.36
CA ALA A 51 -16.89 1.39 -0.46
C ALA A 51 -18.00 2.07 0.35
N GLU A 52 -18.33 1.55 1.55
CA GLU A 52 -19.35 2.11 2.43
C GLU A 52 -18.96 3.48 3.02
N LEU A 53 -17.67 3.80 2.99
CA LEU A 53 -17.10 5.04 3.52
C LEU A 53 -16.77 6.05 2.41
N LYS A 54 -17.23 5.82 1.19
CA LYS A 54 -16.89 6.62 0.00
C LYS A 54 -17.14 8.12 0.14
N ASP A 55 -18.18 8.50 0.88
CA ASP A 55 -18.61 9.89 1.08
C ASP A 55 -18.01 10.51 2.36
N GLU A 56 -17.29 9.71 3.19
CA GLU A 56 -16.61 10.21 4.37
C GLU A 56 -15.37 11.02 4.00
N THR A 57 -15.05 12.02 4.81
CA THR A 57 -13.82 12.79 4.68
C THR A 57 -12.62 11.93 5.09
N ALA A 58 -11.59 11.86 4.26
CA ALA A 58 -10.45 10.97 4.46
C ALA A 58 -9.74 11.16 5.82
N SER A 59 -9.69 12.39 6.34
CA SER A 59 -9.12 12.67 7.68
C SER A 59 -9.92 12.09 8.84
N ASN A 60 -11.19 11.73 8.63
CA ASN A 60 -12.05 11.16 9.67
C ASN A 60 -11.92 9.63 9.79
N LEU A 61 -11.25 9.00 8.84
CA LEU A 61 -11.03 7.56 8.87
C LEU A 61 -10.12 7.16 10.04
N PRO A 62 -10.35 6.00 10.68
CA PRO A 62 -9.35 5.34 11.51
C PRO A 62 -8.03 5.11 10.75
N TYR A 63 -6.91 5.10 11.49
CA TYR A 63 -5.58 5.06 10.88
C TYR A 63 -5.36 3.90 9.89
N GLY A 64 -5.78 2.68 10.24
CA GLY A 64 -5.68 1.52 9.34
C GLY A 64 -6.47 1.70 8.03
N GLN A 65 -7.63 2.37 8.09
CA GLN A 65 -8.43 2.69 6.89
C GLN A 65 -7.79 3.81 6.06
N GLN A 66 -7.11 4.77 6.70
CA GLN A 66 -6.32 5.77 5.97
C GLN A 66 -5.19 5.10 5.17
N ARG A 67 -4.49 4.11 5.73
CA ARG A 67 -3.46 3.32 5.03
C ARG A 67 -4.04 2.54 3.85
N ARG A 68 -5.20 1.91 4.02
CA ARG A 68 -5.90 1.25 2.89
C ARG A 68 -6.26 2.24 1.79
N LEU A 69 -6.69 3.46 2.13
CA LEU A 69 -6.96 4.52 1.17
C LEU A 69 -5.70 5.00 0.44
N GLU A 70 -4.58 5.13 1.12
CA GLU A 70 -3.28 5.47 0.50
C GLU A 70 -2.88 4.43 -0.54
N ILE A 71 -3.02 3.15 -0.21
CA ILE A 71 -2.75 2.04 -1.13
C ILE A 71 -3.74 2.06 -2.30
N ALA A 72 -5.05 2.27 -2.05
CA ALA A 72 -6.05 2.39 -3.11
C ALA A 72 -5.72 3.51 -4.11
N ARG A 73 -5.23 4.65 -3.62
CA ARG A 73 -4.76 5.76 -4.48
C ARG A 73 -3.57 5.36 -5.35
N ALA A 74 -2.62 4.62 -4.78
CA ALA A 74 -1.49 4.11 -5.55
C ALA A 74 -1.96 3.10 -6.61
N LEU A 75 -2.84 2.16 -6.27
CA LEU A 75 -3.44 1.19 -7.19
C LEU A 75 -4.24 1.86 -8.32
N ALA A 76 -4.89 2.99 -8.04
CA ALA A 76 -5.63 3.76 -9.02
C ALA A 76 -4.77 4.26 -10.20
N THR A 77 -3.45 4.30 -10.03
CA THR A 77 -2.50 4.65 -11.10
C THR A 77 -2.05 3.46 -11.94
N ASP A 78 -2.70 2.30 -11.81
CA ASP A 78 -2.38 1.06 -12.53
C ASP A 78 -0.87 0.72 -12.52
N PRO A 79 -0.23 0.66 -11.33
CA PRO A 79 1.22 0.47 -11.22
C PRO A 79 1.61 -0.97 -11.52
N ARG A 80 2.86 -1.18 -11.98
CA ARG A 80 3.51 -2.50 -12.03
C ARG A 80 4.38 -2.77 -10.81
N LEU A 81 4.80 -1.71 -10.14
CA LEU A 81 5.58 -1.74 -8.92
C LEU A 81 4.93 -0.81 -7.88
N LEU A 82 4.61 -1.36 -6.73
CA LEU A 82 4.12 -0.62 -5.57
C LEU A 82 5.25 -0.52 -4.54
N ILE A 83 5.54 0.70 -4.09
CA ILE A 83 6.54 0.95 -3.05
C ILE A 83 5.80 1.35 -1.78
N LEU A 84 6.02 0.59 -0.70
CA LEU A 84 5.44 0.83 0.61
C LEU A 84 6.57 1.11 1.60
N ASP A 85 6.55 2.31 2.17
CA ASP A 85 7.53 2.76 3.14
C ASP A 85 6.89 2.82 4.53
N GLU A 86 7.32 1.93 5.41
CA GLU A 86 6.81 1.72 6.78
C GLU A 86 5.26 1.72 6.86
N PRO A 87 4.57 0.88 6.09
CA PRO A 87 3.11 0.92 6.04
C PRO A 87 2.45 0.55 7.38
N ALA A 88 3.13 -0.23 8.24
CA ALA A 88 2.63 -0.63 9.56
C ALA A 88 3.03 0.33 10.70
N ALA A 89 3.73 1.44 10.40
CA ALA A 89 4.15 2.38 11.45
C ALA A 89 2.95 2.89 12.26
N GLY A 90 3.03 2.77 13.60
CA GLY A 90 1.97 3.22 14.51
C GLY A 90 0.75 2.30 14.62
N MET A 91 0.76 1.14 14.01
CA MET A 91 -0.27 0.11 14.13
C MET A 91 -0.05 -0.79 15.35
N ASN A 92 -1.15 -1.26 15.94
CA ASN A 92 -1.07 -2.33 16.93
C ASN A 92 -0.84 -3.70 16.25
N PRO A 93 -0.49 -4.78 17.00
CA PRO A 93 -0.21 -6.09 16.41
C PRO A 93 -1.34 -6.66 15.57
N GLN A 94 -2.60 -6.46 15.97
CA GLN A 94 -3.76 -6.94 15.23
C GLN A 94 -3.91 -6.20 13.89
N GLU A 95 -3.79 -4.88 13.90
CA GLU A 95 -3.84 -4.05 12.69
C GLU A 95 -2.69 -4.39 11.72
N THR A 96 -1.50 -4.72 12.26
CA THR A 96 -0.36 -5.17 11.45
C THR A 96 -0.66 -6.49 10.73
N VAL A 97 -1.29 -7.45 11.41
CA VAL A 97 -1.71 -8.71 10.78
C VAL A 97 -2.73 -8.45 9.68
N GLU A 98 -3.75 -7.63 9.94
CA GLU A 98 -4.77 -7.27 8.94
C GLU A 98 -4.18 -6.55 7.73
N LEU A 99 -3.19 -5.67 7.94
CA LEU A 99 -2.47 -5.01 6.86
C LEU A 99 -1.63 -6.01 6.06
N THR A 100 -0.98 -6.97 6.74
CA THR A 100 -0.17 -8.02 6.10
C THR A 100 -1.01 -8.87 5.14
N GLU A 101 -2.18 -9.33 5.59
CA GLU A 101 -3.14 -10.08 4.78
C GLU A 101 -3.61 -9.24 3.58
N PHE A 102 -3.98 -7.99 3.84
CA PHE A 102 -4.42 -7.05 2.80
C PHE A 102 -3.35 -6.82 1.73
N ILE A 103 -2.08 -6.62 2.11
CA ILE A 103 -0.97 -6.46 1.14
C ILE A 103 -0.81 -7.72 0.28
N ARG A 104 -0.95 -8.91 0.88
CA ARG A 104 -0.90 -10.19 0.14
C ARG A 104 -2.02 -10.30 -0.88
N GLU A 105 -3.25 -9.99 -0.47
CA GLU A 105 -4.44 -10.03 -1.34
C GLU A 105 -4.28 -9.10 -2.56
N ILE A 106 -3.89 -7.83 -2.34
CA ILE A 106 -3.72 -6.88 -3.45
C ILE A 106 -2.57 -7.27 -4.38
N ARG A 107 -1.48 -7.84 -3.84
CA ARG A 107 -0.36 -8.32 -4.66
C ARG A 107 -0.83 -9.38 -5.66
N GLU A 108 -1.59 -10.36 -5.19
CA GLU A 108 -2.12 -11.44 -6.02
C GLU A 108 -3.17 -10.93 -7.01
N GLN A 109 -4.10 -10.10 -6.55
CA GLN A 109 -5.20 -9.60 -7.37
C GLN A 109 -4.75 -8.70 -8.51
N PHE A 110 -3.71 -7.89 -8.30
CA PHE A 110 -3.21 -6.92 -9.28
C PHE A 110 -1.92 -7.34 -10.00
N ASP A 111 -1.42 -8.56 -9.75
CA ASP A 111 -0.14 -9.06 -10.32
C ASP A 111 1.01 -8.07 -10.11
N LEU A 112 1.18 -7.59 -8.87
CA LEU A 112 2.12 -6.54 -8.51
C LEU A 112 3.47 -7.09 -8.07
N SER A 113 4.53 -6.37 -8.45
CA SER A 113 5.77 -6.37 -7.67
C SER A 113 5.66 -5.34 -6.55
N ILE A 114 6.01 -5.73 -5.32
CA ILE A 114 5.99 -4.83 -4.16
C ILE A 114 7.39 -4.69 -3.59
N LEU A 115 7.85 -3.45 -3.44
CA LEU A 115 9.03 -3.11 -2.66
C LEU A 115 8.55 -2.59 -1.30
N LEU A 116 8.83 -3.36 -0.25
CA LEU A 116 8.45 -3.04 1.12
C LEU A 116 9.68 -2.61 1.91
N ILE A 117 9.62 -1.43 2.54
CA ILE A 117 10.59 -0.97 3.52
C ILE A 117 9.91 -1.06 4.87
N GLU A 118 10.43 -1.88 5.77
CA GLU A 118 9.83 -2.17 7.07
C GLU A 118 10.84 -2.67 8.09
N HIS A 119 10.53 -2.46 9.36
CA HIS A 119 11.28 -2.98 10.50
C HIS A 119 10.46 -3.97 11.36
N HIS A 120 9.18 -4.16 11.06
CA HIS A 120 8.32 -5.17 11.70
C HIS A 120 8.60 -6.55 11.11
N MET A 121 9.45 -7.33 11.79
CA MET A 121 9.93 -8.63 11.30
C MET A 121 8.81 -9.59 10.93
N ASN A 122 7.73 -9.67 11.73
CA ASN A 122 6.60 -10.56 11.45
C ASN A 122 5.92 -10.25 10.11
N LEU A 123 5.76 -8.97 9.77
CA LEU A 123 5.20 -8.53 8.50
C LEU A 123 6.18 -8.91 7.37
N VAL A 124 7.45 -8.51 7.49
CA VAL A 124 8.47 -8.76 6.46
C VAL A 124 8.61 -10.24 6.15
N MET A 125 8.77 -11.08 7.19
CA MET A 125 8.93 -12.52 7.03
C MET A 125 7.66 -13.20 6.47
N GLY A 126 6.48 -12.62 6.76
CA GLY A 126 5.18 -13.19 6.36
C GLY A 126 4.82 -13.02 4.89
N ILE A 127 5.36 -12.00 4.19
CA ILE A 127 4.92 -11.67 2.83
C ILE A 127 6.03 -11.52 1.79
N SER A 128 7.31 -11.50 2.22
CA SER A 128 8.43 -11.25 1.30
C SER A 128 8.90 -12.54 0.64
N ASP A 129 9.20 -12.49 -0.67
CA ASP A 129 9.90 -13.57 -1.37
C ASP A 129 11.42 -13.45 -1.20
N ARG A 130 11.93 -12.22 -1.04
CA ARG A 130 13.34 -11.91 -0.86
C ARG A 130 13.50 -10.69 0.04
N ILE A 131 14.46 -10.76 0.94
CA ILE A 131 14.75 -9.73 1.94
C ILE A 131 16.18 -9.24 1.76
N TYR A 132 16.36 -7.93 1.86
CA TYR A 132 17.64 -7.25 1.94
C TYR A 132 17.72 -6.55 3.30
N VAL A 133 18.65 -6.96 4.16
CA VAL A 133 18.79 -6.39 5.48
C VAL A 133 19.86 -5.33 5.49
N LEU A 134 19.46 -4.12 5.89
CA LEU A 134 20.34 -2.96 5.97
C LEU A 134 20.60 -2.58 7.44
N GLU A 135 21.86 -2.37 7.78
CA GLU A 135 22.29 -1.81 9.05
C GLU A 135 23.17 -0.59 8.79
N PHE A 136 22.81 0.58 9.33
CA PHE A 136 23.49 1.85 9.07
C PHE A 136 23.78 2.11 7.59
N GLY A 137 22.82 1.77 6.72
CA GLY A 137 22.91 1.96 5.26
C GLY A 137 23.81 0.93 4.54
N LYS A 138 24.30 -0.09 5.22
CA LYS A 138 25.10 -1.18 4.62
C LYS A 138 24.28 -2.45 4.55
N LEU A 139 24.36 -3.15 3.43
CA LEU A 139 23.77 -4.48 3.27
C LEU A 139 24.54 -5.49 4.14
N ILE A 140 23.87 -6.08 5.13
CA ILE A 140 24.46 -7.08 6.03
C ILE A 140 24.00 -8.51 5.71
N ALA A 141 22.81 -8.69 5.13
CA ALA A 141 22.30 -9.99 4.68
C ALA A 141 21.34 -9.84 3.53
N GLU A 142 21.17 -10.88 2.71
CA GLU A 142 20.13 -11.00 1.71
C GLU A 142 19.71 -12.46 1.50
N GLY A 143 18.44 -12.71 1.19
CA GLY A 143 17.97 -14.07 0.96
C GLY A 143 16.45 -14.20 1.05
N ILE A 144 16.00 -15.44 1.05
CA ILE A 144 14.62 -15.80 1.41
C ILE A 144 14.41 -15.64 2.92
N PRO A 145 13.17 -15.45 3.38
CA PRO A 145 12.87 -15.22 4.80
C PRO A 145 13.55 -16.20 5.77
N GLU A 146 13.49 -17.49 5.47
CA GLU A 146 14.06 -18.55 6.32
C GLU A 146 15.59 -18.44 6.45
N ALA A 147 16.29 -18.07 5.39
CA ALA A 147 17.73 -17.90 5.40
C ALA A 147 18.15 -16.65 6.19
N VAL A 148 17.41 -15.54 6.02
CA VAL A 148 17.65 -14.26 6.69
C VAL A 148 17.38 -14.38 8.19
N GLN A 149 16.34 -15.10 8.60
CA GLN A 149 16.00 -15.32 10.01
C GLN A 149 17.08 -16.11 10.78
N MET A 150 17.85 -16.94 10.06
CA MET A 150 18.93 -17.74 10.65
C MET A 150 20.31 -17.07 10.58
N ASP A 151 20.44 -15.94 9.91
CA ASP A 151 21.72 -15.23 9.79
C ASP A 151 22.09 -14.56 11.13
N GLN A 152 23.22 -14.94 11.71
CA GLN A 152 23.66 -14.43 13.01
C GLN A 152 23.78 -12.90 13.04
N ARG A 153 24.18 -12.27 11.93
CA ARG A 153 24.30 -10.80 11.84
C ARG A 153 22.92 -10.13 11.96
N VAL A 154 21.88 -10.76 11.41
CA VAL A 154 20.50 -10.27 11.51
C VAL A 154 19.97 -10.47 12.92
N ILE A 155 20.25 -11.63 13.52
CA ILE A 155 19.86 -11.93 14.90
C ILE A 155 20.48 -10.88 15.84
N ASP A 156 21.79 -10.61 15.70
CA ASP A 156 22.49 -9.65 16.55
C ASP A 156 21.98 -8.21 16.36
N ALA A 157 21.61 -7.84 15.12
CA ALA A 157 21.17 -6.49 14.79
C ALA A 157 19.70 -6.20 15.12
N TYR A 158 18.82 -7.19 14.98
CA TYR A 158 17.37 -6.97 15.02
C TYR A 158 16.59 -7.93 15.93
N LEU A 159 17.06 -9.16 16.11
CA LEU A 159 16.33 -10.20 16.85
C LEU A 159 16.91 -10.45 18.25
N GLY A 160 18.15 -10.02 18.49
CA GLY A 160 18.83 -10.16 19.79
C GLY A 160 18.42 -9.13 20.84
N VAL A 161 17.70 -8.07 20.45
CA VAL A 161 17.31 -6.98 21.34
C VAL A 161 15.96 -7.27 22.05
N ASP A 162 15.14 -8.17 21.52
CA ASP A 162 13.81 -8.51 22.08
C ASP A 162 13.84 -9.60 23.15
N LEU A 163 15.02 -10.15 23.52
CA LEU A 163 15.12 -11.23 24.51
C LEU A 163 15.31 -10.75 25.96
N ASP A 164 15.46 -9.44 26.18
CA ASP A 164 15.71 -8.85 27.52
C ASP A 164 14.66 -7.78 27.93
N ALA A 165 13.44 -7.78 27.36
CA ALA A 165 12.38 -6.84 27.73
C ALA A 165 11.15 -7.53 28.34
#